data_b89b3e44d94d6cf62c543fe81e400ca6
#
_entry.id   b89b3e44d94d6cf62c543fe81e400ca6
#
_cell.length_a   1.000
_cell.length_b   1.000
_cell.length_c   1.000
_cell.angle_alpha   90.00
_cell.angle_beta   90.00
_cell.angle_gamma   90.00
#
_symmetry.space_group_name_H-M   'P 1'
#
loop_
_entity.id
_entity.type
_entity.pdbx_description
1 polymer ?
#
loop_
_entity_poly.entity_id
_entity_poly.type
_entity_poly.pdbx_seq_one_letter_code
_entity_poly.pdbx_strand_id
1 'polypeptide(L)'
;MTGGETCITRFSAWAPGIESSREWDEWALGRRSISSEAKAPGITYTDSSFRRRLSRISKMTIQIIHDLLPLREDTKILFCSFRGELSREYQLFTMLREEGALSPAAFSLSGFNTPVALASIAFGLKGGYSALYPGKDSFLTCIKAAEAMLLSGTTEEVVVVYADENIPPECGCFFRENPASVAFGLLLSRNSPFPSVPLSSLTGGEDNPLAFLKRLLLCGKLQVSSSHSVPEPG
;
A
#
# COMPACT_ATOMS: atom_id res chain seq x y z
N MET A 1 -21.29 -21.09 -15.15
CA MET A 1 -20.47 -19.86 -15.11
C MET A 1 -19.03 -20.30 -14.89
N THR A 2 -18.20 -20.26 -15.92
CA THR A 2 -16.76 -20.56 -15.80
C THR A 2 -16.14 -19.47 -14.95
N GLY A 3 -15.86 -19.80 -13.69
CA GLY A 3 -15.20 -18.86 -12.78
C GLY A 3 -13.79 -18.55 -13.27
N GLY A 4 -13.60 -17.37 -13.87
CA GLY A 4 -12.28 -16.91 -14.26
C GLY A 4 -11.36 -16.78 -13.05
N GLU A 5 -10.08 -17.09 -13.23
CA GLU A 5 -9.05 -16.99 -12.20
C GLU A 5 -8.78 -15.52 -11.85
N THR A 6 -8.62 -15.22 -10.57
CA THR A 6 -8.18 -13.89 -10.12
C THR A 6 -6.70 -13.73 -10.38
N CYS A 7 -6.33 -12.65 -11.04
CA CYS A 7 -4.96 -12.36 -11.45
C CYS A 7 -4.53 -10.97 -10.98
N ILE A 8 -3.23 -10.82 -10.73
CA ILE A 8 -2.56 -9.52 -10.58
C ILE A 8 -2.20 -9.06 -11.99
N THR A 9 -2.69 -7.90 -12.39
CA THR A 9 -2.48 -7.31 -13.73
C THR A 9 -1.45 -6.20 -13.72
N ARG A 10 -1.35 -5.46 -12.63
CA ARG A 10 -0.34 -4.43 -12.38
C ARG A 10 0.04 -4.43 -10.91
N PHE A 11 1.25 -4.01 -10.61
CA PHE A 11 1.67 -3.75 -9.23
C PHE A 11 2.67 -2.59 -9.19
N SER A 12 2.70 -1.91 -8.04
CA SER A 12 3.70 -0.90 -7.70
C SER A 12 4.25 -1.19 -6.31
N ALA A 13 5.48 -0.75 -6.06
CA ALA A 13 6.11 -0.86 -4.76
C ALA A 13 7.00 0.35 -4.48
N TRP A 14 7.01 0.77 -3.22
CA TRP A 14 7.84 1.86 -2.73
C TRP A 14 8.50 1.48 -1.39
N ALA A 15 9.78 1.75 -1.28
CA ALA A 15 10.52 1.66 -0.02
C ALA A 15 11.70 2.65 -0.04
N PRO A 16 12.17 3.13 1.13
CA PRO A 16 13.36 3.99 1.19
C PRO A 16 14.60 3.28 0.62
N GLY A 17 15.29 3.97 -0.29
CA GLY A 17 16.54 3.46 -0.88
C GLY A 17 16.34 2.42 -1.99
N ILE A 18 15.11 2.22 -2.49
CA ILE A 18 14.80 1.42 -3.67
C ILE A 18 14.04 2.31 -4.64
N GLU A 19 14.65 2.66 -5.77
CA GLU A 19 14.14 3.67 -6.71
C GLU A 19 13.87 3.12 -8.12
N SER A 20 14.27 1.87 -8.39
CA SER A 20 14.14 1.23 -9.71
C SER A 20 13.66 -0.21 -9.62
N SER A 21 13.07 -0.71 -10.72
CA SER A 21 12.68 -2.12 -10.84
C SER A 21 13.86 -3.07 -10.62
N ARG A 22 15.06 -2.72 -11.14
CA ARG A 22 16.26 -3.51 -10.93
C ARG A 22 16.63 -3.63 -9.45
N GLU A 23 16.49 -2.55 -8.68
CA GLU A 23 16.78 -2.57 -7.25
C GLU A 23 15.76 -3.39 -6.47
N TRP A 24 14.49 -3.44 -6.92
CA TRP A 24 13.49 -4.36 -6.39
C TRP A 24 13.86 -5.83 -6.66
N ASP A 25 14.38 -6.14 -7.86
CA ASP A 25 14.87 -7.47 -8.19
C ASP A 25 16.07 -7.87 -7.30
N GLU A 26 17.01 -6.95 -7.09
CA GLU A 26 18.14 -7.16 -6.18
C GLU A 26 17.69 -7.39 -4.74
N TRP A 27 16.68 -6.65 -4.28
CA TRP A 27 16.07 -6.87 -2.96
C TRP A 27 15.40 -8.26 -2.89
N ALA A 28 14.63 -8.63 -3.88
CA ALA A 28 13.98 -9.95 -3.93
C ALA A 28 14.98 -11.10 -3.90
N LEU A 29 16.15 -10.91 -4.51
CA LEU A 29 17.26 -11.85 -4.49
C LEU A 29 18.11 -11.81 -3.21
N GLY A 30 17.79 -10.93 -2.27
CA GLY A 30 18.55 -10.76 -1.02
C GLY A 30 19.91 -10.06 -1.18
N ARG A 31 20.13 -9.38 -2.30
CA ARG A 31 21.37 -8.64 -2.62
C ARG A 31 21.33 -7.19 -2.18
N ARG A 32 20.14 -6.66 -1.85
CA ARG A 32 19.89 -5.30 -1.40
C ARG A 32 18.96 -5.30 -0.21
N SER A 33 19.14 -4.34 0.71
CA SER A 33 18.25 -4.12 1.85
C SER A 33 17.45 -2.84 1.68
N ILE A 34 16.24 -2.81 2.23
CA ILE A 34 15.46 -1.58 2.39
C ILE A 34 16.17 -0.69 3.42
N SER A 35 16.31 0.60 3.13
CA SER A 35 16.89 1.56 4.05
C SER A 35 16.00 1.76 5.28
N SER A 36 16.60 1.89 6.46
CA SER A 36 15.92 2.25 7.70
C SER A 36 15.62 3.76 7.82
N GLU A 37 16.03 4.56 6.82
CA GLU A 37 15.80 6.01 6.85
C GLU A 37 14.31 6.35 6.89
N ALA A 38 13.99 7.39 7.65
CA ALA A 38 12.64 7.91 7.78
C ALA A 38 12.21 8.76 6.58
N LYS A 39 12.39 8.25 5.36
CA LYS A 39 11.96 8.91 4.12
C LYS A 39 10.48 8.66 3.80
N ALA A 40 9.91 9.54 2.99
CA ALA A 40 8.61 9.40 2.36
C ALA A 40 8.71 9.75 0.88
N PRO A 41 7.83 9.23 0.00
CA PRO A 41 7.79 9.65 -1.39
C PRO A 41 7.47 11.15 -1.51
N GLY A 42 8.01 11.79 -2.54
CA GLY A 42 7.87 13.23 -2.75
C GLY A 42 6.46 13.69 -3.11
N ILE A 43 5.70 12.86 -3.81
CA ILE A 43 4.33 13.09 -4.30
C ILE A 43 4.08 14.52 -4.81
N THR A 44 5.03 15.04 -5.62
CA THR A 44 5.05 16.43 -6.10
C THR A 44 3.88 16.78 -7.01
N TYR A 45 3.20 15.80 -7.57
CA TYR A 45 1.98 15.91 -8.38
C TYR A 45 0.72 16.27 -7.56
N THR A 46 0.82 16.34 -6.24
CA THR A 46 -0.27 16.79 -5.36
C THR A 46 -0.09 18.24 -4.94
N ASP A 47 -1.21 18.91 -4.55
CA ASP A 47 -1.15 20.27 -4.02
C ASP A 47 -0.26 20.36 -2.76
N SER A 48 0.48 21.45 -2.63
CA SER A 48 1.47 21.60 -1.55
C SER A 48 0.80 21.74 -0.17
N SER A 49 -0.41 22.34 -0.07
CA SER A 49 -1.16 22.48 1.18
C SER A 49 -1.73 21.14 1.64
N PHE A 50 -2.19 20.32 0.69
CA PHE A 50 -2.61 18.96 0.93
C PHE A 50 -1.44 18.11 1.42
N ARG A 51 -0.32 18.13 0.70
CA ARG A 51 0.89 17.35 0.97
C ARG A 51 1.48 17.58 2.36
N ARG A 52 1.43 18.82 2.88
CA ARG A 52 1.95 19.17 4.21
C ARG A 52 1.19 18.51 5.37
N ARG A 53 -0.07 18.13 5.17
CA ARG A 53 -0.91 17.49 6.19
C ARG A 53 -0.77 15.97 6.22
N LEU A 54 -0.13 15.38 5.21
CA LEU A 54 -0.02 13.94 5.06
C LEU A 54 1.05 13.36 5.99
N SER A 55 0.71 12.27 6.65
CA SER A 55 1.68 11.40 7.30
C SER A 55 2.55 10.67 6.27
N ARG A 56 3.59 10.00 6.73
CA ARG A 56 4.44 9.18 5.85
C ARG A 56 3.63 8.05 5.20
N ILE A 57 2.87 7.30 5.98
CA ILE A 57 2.05 6.19 5.48
C ILE A 57 1.00 6.68 4.47
N SER A 58 0.39 7.85 4.70
CA SER A 58 -0.52 8.47 3.74
C SER A 58 0.18 8.82 2.42
N LYS A 59 1.41 9.37 2.47
CA LYS A 59 2.21 9.65 1.26
C LYS A 59 2.57 8.38 0.51
N MET A 60 2.96 7.32 1.22
CA MET A 60 3.27 6.02 0.63
C MET A 60 2.03 5.43 -0.08
N THR A 61 0.87 5.47 0.57
CA THR A 61 -0.40 4.99 0.00
C THR A 61 -0.78 5.76 -1.26
N ILE A 62 -0.65 7.10 -1.23
CA ILE A 62 -0.93 7.97 -2.38
C ILE A 62 0.03 7.66 -3.53
N GLN A 63 1.32 7.49 -3.26
CA GLN A 63 2.30 7.13 -4.29
C GLN A 63 1.94 5.81 -4.98
N ILE A 64 1.62 4.79 -4.21
CA ILE A 64 1.26 3.47 -4.75
C ILE A 64 0.02 3.54 -5.65
N ILE A 65 -1.02 4.25 -5.22
CA ILE A 65 -2.23 4.39 -6.03
C ILE A 65 -1.95 5.21 -7.30
N HIS A 66 -1.15 6.28 -7.20
CA HIS A 66 -0.72 7.06 -8.35
C HIS A 66 -0.01 6.20 -9.41
N ASP A 67 0.91 5.35 -8.98
CA ASP A 67 1.68 4.50 -9.90
C ASP A 67 0.81 3.41 -10.57
N LEU A 68 -0.34 3.10 -10.00
CA LEU A 68 -1.31 2.16 -10.56
C LEU A 68 -2.35 2.84 -11.47
N LEU A 69 -2.33 4.17 -11.62
CA LEU A 69 -3.24 4.86 -12.54
C LEU A 69 -2.93 4.49 -14.01
N PRO A 70 -3.91 4.57 -14.94
CA PRO A 70 -5.32 4.86 -14.68
C PRO A 70 -6.06 3.68 -14.06
N LEU A 71 -6.99 3.98 -13.18
CA LEU A 71 -7.94 3.02 -12.59
C LEU A 71 -9.35 3.31 -13.12
N ARG A 72 -10.23 2.32 -13.11
CA ARG A 72 -11.65 2.53 -13.40
C ARG A 72 -12.27 3.36 -12.26
N GLU A 73 -13.28 4.14 -12.59
CA GLU A 73 -13.97 4.99 -11.60
C GLU A 73 -14.62 4.18 -10.46
N ASP A 74 -15.06 2.96 -10.76
CA ASP A 74 -15.68 2.00 -9.85
C ASP A 74 -14.69 1.04 -9.18
N THR A 75 -13.38 1.19 -9.41
CA THR A 75 -12.36 0.37 -8.77
C THR A 75 -12.43 0.51 -7.25
N LYS A 76 -12.58 -0.60 -6.56
CA LYS A 76 -12.55 -0.63 -5.08
C LYS A 76 -11.13 -0.70 -4.57
N ILE A 77 -10.89 -0.04 -3.44
CA ILE A 77 -9.58 -0.08 -2.77
C ILE A 77 -9.70 -0.82 -1.46
N LEU A 78 -8.84 -1.80 -1.25
CA LEU A 78 -8.64 -2.48 0.03
C LEU A 78 -7.28 -2.07 0.59
N PHE A 79 -7.31 -1.25 1.62
CA PHE A 79 -6.10 -0.84 2.34
C PHE A 79 -5.80 -1.84 3.46
N CYS A 80 -4.58 -2.33 3.50
CA CYS A 80 -4.06 -3.24 4.51
C CYS A 80 -2.90 -2.61 5.27
N SER A 81 -2.95 -2.66 6.57
CA SER A 81 -1.85 -2.22 7.43
C SER A 81 -1.88 -2.99 8.74
N PHE A 82 -0.72 -3.25 9.33
CA PHE A 82 -0.61 -3.78 10.69
C PHE A 82 -0.55 -2.68 11.75
N ARG A 83 -0.31 -1.42 11.33
CA ARG A 83 -0.05 -0.31 12.27
C ARG A 83 -0.87 0.94 11.97
N GLY A 84 -1.32 1.14 10.73
CA GLY A 84 -2.04 2.35 10.34
C GLY A 84 -1.24 3.61 10.67
N GLU A 85 -1.90 4.60 11.24
CA GLU A 85 -1.33 5.91 11.61
C GLU A 85 -0.64 5.91 13.00
N LEU A 86 -0.06 4.78 13.43
CA LEU A 86 0.53 4.62 14.76
C LEU A 86 1.51 5.76 15.14
N SER A 87 2.37 6.18 14.20
CA SER A 87 3.31 7.29 14.47
C SER A 87 2.59 8.59 14.80
N ARG A 88 1.48 8.88 14.12
CA ARG A 88 0.64 10.06 14.39
C ARG A 88 -0.13 9.91 15.69
N GLU A 89 -0.69 8.75 15.94
CA GLU A 89 -1.39 8.46 17.21
C GLU A 89 -0.45 8.61 18.41
N TYR A 90 0.78 8.14 18.28
CA TYR A 90 1.80 8.32 19.32
C TYR A 90 2.12 9.81 19.55
N GLN A 91 2.29 10.60 18.49
CA GLN A 91 2.49 12.05 18.61
C GLN A 91 1.32 12.74 19.31
N LEU A 92 0.08 12.40 18.96
CA LEU A 92 -1.11 12.93 19.61
C LEU A 92 -1.19 12.57 21.09
N PHE A 93 -0.87 11.31 21.43
CA PHE A 93 -0.80 10.88 22.82
C PHE A 93 0.25 11.67 23.61
N THR A 94 1.42 11.92 23.03
CA THR A 94 2.48 12.72 23.64
C THR A 94 2.01 14.15 23.87
N MET A 95 1.40 14.80 22.86
CA MET A 95 0.82 16.15 23.02
C MET A 95 -0.24 16.21 24.13
N LEU A 96 -1.15 15.24 24.15
CA LEU A 96 -2.18 15.19 25.20
C LEU A 96 -1.56 15.09 26.60
N ARG A 97 -0.54 14.27 26.75
CA ARG A 97 0.16 14.06 28.04
C ARG A 97 0.93 15.31 28.48
N GLU A 98 1.57 16.00 27.55
CA GLU A 98 2.48 17.14 27.87
C GLU A 98 1.76 18.48 27.89
N GLU A 99 0.80 18.70 26.99
CA GLU A 99 0.12 19.96 26.80
C GLU A 99 -1.32 19.96 27.33
N GLY A 100 -1.87 18.79 27.65
CA GLY A 100 -3.28 18.64 28.09
C GLY A 100 -4.31 18.93 27.00
N ALA A 101 -3.87 19.08 25.74
CA ALA A 101 -4.73 19.43 24.61
C ALA A 101 -4.36 18.67 23.35
N LEU A 102 -5.33 18.51 22.44
CA LEU A 102 -5.14 17.91 21.13
C LEU A 102 -5.50 18.90 20.03
N SER A 103 -4.73 18.90 18.95
CA SER A 103 -5.13 19.58 17.72
C SER A 103 -6.28 18.84 17.04
N PRO A 104 -7.48 19.42 16.86
CA PRO A 104 -8.60 18.77 16.18
C PRO A 104 -8.24 18.34 14.75
N ALA A 105 -7.43 19.14 14.04
CA ALA A 105 -6.97 18.83 12.71
C ALA A 105 -6.03 17.61 12.67
N ALA A 106 -5.12 17.50 13.63
CA ALA A 106 -4.24 16.34 13.72
C ALA A 106 -5.00 15.09 14.14
N PHE A 107 -5.95 15.21 15.08
CA PHE A 107 -6.80 14.11 15.52
C PHE A 107 -7.67 13.57 14.37
N SER A 108 -8.28 14.43 13.56
CA SER A 108 -9.10 14.00 12.41
C SER A 108 -8.33 13.20 11.35
N LEU A 109 -7.01 13.28 11.36
CA LEU A 109 -6.14 12.58 10.42
C LEU A 109 -5.40 11.39 11.04
N SER A 110 -5.76 10.95 12.25
CA SER A 110 -5.12 9.81 12.92
C SER A 110 -5.85 8.49 12.74
N GLY A 111 -7.00 8.49 12.07
CA GLY A 111 -7.76 7.26 11.86
C GLY A 111 -7.04 6.23 11.00
N PHE A 112 -7.21 4.95 11.33
CA PHE A 112 -6.59 3.83 10.62
C PHE A 112 -6.85 3.85 9.09
N ASN A 113 -8.02 4.33 8.66
CA ASN A 113 -8.41 4.45 7.26
C ASN A 113 -7.97 5.76 6.59
N THR A 114 -7.34 6.68 7.32
CA THR A 114 -6.92 7.99 6.78
C THR A 114 -6.06 7.89 5.53
N PRO A 115 -5.05 6.99 5.43
CA PRO A 115 -4.21 6.89 4.24
C PRO A 115 -5.01 6.65 2.96
N VAL A 116 -5.93 5.70 2.98
CA VAL A 116 -6.74 5.35 1.80
C VAL A 116 -7.85 6.37 1.54
N ALA A 117 -8.43 6.98 2.57
CA ALA A 117 -9.41 8.04 2.42
C ALA A 117 -8.81 9.25 1.69
N LEU A 118 -7.61 9.68 2.12
CA LEU A 118 -6.89 10.79 1.49
C LEU A 118 -6.46 10.47 0.05
N ALA A 119 -6.07 9.23 -0.22
CA ALA A 119 -5.76 8.80 -1.58
C ALA A 119 -7.01 8.79 -2.49
N SER A 120 -8.15 8.31 -1.98
CA SER A 120 -9.42 8.37 -2.73
C SER A 120 -9.81 9.80 -3.08
N ILE A 121 -9.62 10.75 -2.16
CA ILE A 121 -9.87 12.18 -2.40
C ILE A 121 -8.89 12.74 -3.44
N ALA A 122 -7.60 12.42 -3.30
CA ALA A 122 -6.56 12.96 -4.19
C ALA A 122 -6.77 12.58 -5.66
N PHE A 123 -7.35 11.41 -5.93
CA PHE A 123 -7.54 10.89 -7.29
C PHE A 123 -9.01 10.81 -7.72
N GLY A 124 -9.95 11.33 -6.92
CA GLY A 124 -11.37 11.34 -7.26
C GLY A 124 -11.98 9.95 -7.45
N LEU A 125 -11.47 8.93 -6.74
CA LEU A 125 -11.93 7.54 -6.89
C LEU A 125 -13.27 7.36 -6.19
N LYS A 126 -14.25 6.78 -6.90
CA LYS A 126 -15.65 6.66 -6.44
C LYS A 126 -16.09 5.24 -6.11
N GLY A 127 -15.28 4.23 -6.41
CA GLY A 127 -15.58 2.81 -6.14
C GLY A 127 -15.68 2.46 -4.65
N GLY A 128 -15.26 3.37 -3.78
CA GLY A 128 -15.22 3.17 -2.34
C GLY A 128 -13.97 2.44 -1.88
N TYR A 129 -13.75 2.43 -0.57
CA TYR A 129 -12.61 1.76 0.03
C TYR A 129 -12.99 1.00 1.30
N SER A 130 -12.16 0.05 1.67
CA SER A 130 -12.15 -0.61 2.98
C SER A 130 -10.75 -0.55 3.56
N ALA A 131 -10.65 -0.44 4.87
CA ALA A 131 -9.39 -0.52 5.59
C ALA A 131 -9.43 -1.75 6.51
N LEU A 132 -8.42 -2.62 6.41
CA LEU A 132 -8.38 -3.90 7.06
C LEU A 132 -7.09 -4.08 7.84
N TYR A 133 -7.22 -4.39 9.12
CA TYR A 133 -6.16 -4.99 9.92
C TYR A 133 -6.22 -6.51 9.71
N PRO A 134 -5.21 -7.13 9.08
CA PRO A 134 -5.30 -8.52 8.66
C PRO A 134 -5.18 -9.54 9.82
N GLY A 135 -4.93 -9.06 11.03
CA GLY A 135 -4.56 -9.93 12.15
C GLY A 135 -3.08 -10.30 12.12
N LYS A 136 -2.63 -10.93 13.20
CA LYS A 136 -1.22 -11.30 13.32
C LYS A 136 -0.85 -12.35 12.27
N ASP A 137 0.19 -12.08 11.50
CA ASP A 137 0.78 -13.00 10.53
C ASP A 137 -0.21 -13.54 9.48
N SER A 138 -1.18 -12.71 9.04
CA SER A 138 -2.22 -13.14 8.10
C SER A 138 -2.48 -12.14 6.97
N PHE A 139 -1.45 -11.77 6.22
CA PHE A 139 -1.60 -10.88 5.05
C PHE A 139 -2.55 -11.47 3.99
N LEU A 140 -2.55 -12.78 3.81
CA LEU A 140 -3.44 -13.45 2.85
C LEU A 140 -4.93 -13.23 3.16
N THR A 141 -5.30 -12.82 4.36
CA THR A 141 -6.67 -12.41 4.68
C THR A 141 -7.11 -11.21 3.85
N CYS A 142 -6.22 -10.23 3.63
CA CYS A 142 -6.49 -9.09 2.76
C CYS A 142 -6.64 -9.52 1.30
N ILE A 143 -5.80 -10.43 0.84
CA ILE A 143 -5.86 -10.99 -0.51
C ILE A 143 -7.19 -11.73 -0.74
N LYS A 144 -7.59 -12.58 0.20
CA LYS A 144 -8.86 -13.31 0.14
C LYS A 144 -10.08 -12.38 0.19
N ALA A 145 -10.01 -11.29 0.97
CA ALA A 145 -11.08 -10.28 1.02
C ALA A 145 -11.24 -9.57 -0.34
N ALA A 146 -10.13 -9.20 -1.00
CA ALA A 146 -10.16 -8.62 -2.33
C ALA A 146 -10.69 -9.61 -3.39
N GLU A 147 -10.27 -10.88 -3.33
CA GLU A 147 -10.79 -11.93 -4.19
C GLU A 147 -12.29 -12.13 -4.02
N ALA A 148 -12.79 -12.13 -2.78
CA ALA A 148 -14.23 -12.22 -2.49
C ALA A 148 -15.02 -11.04 -3.08
N MET A 149 -14.48 -9.83 -3.08
CA MET A 149 -15.09 -8.65 -3.73
C MET A 149 -15.24 -8.88 -5.24
N LEU A 150 -14.22 -9.42 -5.90
CA LEU A 150 -14.27 -9.75 -7.33
C LEU A 150 -15.25 -10.90 -7.62
N LEU A 151 -15.25 -11.95 -6.79
CA LEU A 151 -16.11 -13.10 -6.95
C LEU A 151 -17.60 -12.77 -6.72
N SER A 152 -17.89 -11.81 -5.83
CA SER A 152 -19.26 -11.35 -5.59
C SER A 152 -19.84 -10.52 -6.76
N GLY A 153 -19.01 -10.13 -7.72
CA GLY A 153 -19.42 -9.31 -8.86
C GLY A 153 -19.71 -7.84 -8.50
N THR A 154 -19.34 -7.38 -7.31
CA THR A 154 -19.55 -5.98 -6.87
C THR A 154 -18.61 -5.00 -7.56
N THR A 155 -17.53 -5.48 -8.14
CA THR A 155 -16.56 -4.73 -8.93
C THR A 155 -15.81 -5.67 -9.87
N GLU A 156 -15.26 -5.13 -10.95
CA GLU A 156 -14.40 -5.89 -11.87
C GLU A 156 -12.92 -5.74 -11.54
N GLU A 157 -12.56 -4.71 -10.77
CA GLU A 157 -11.20 -4.44 -10.34
C GLU A 157 -11.13 -4.08 -8.86
N VAL A 158 -10.11 -4.58 -8.19
CA VAL A 158 -9.77 -4.21 -6.80
C VAL A 158 -8.30 -3.85 -6.73
N VAL A 159 -8.01 -2.70 -6.14
CA VAL A 159 -6.63 -2.37 -5.74
C VAL A 159 -6.45 -2.79 -4.28
N VAL A 160 -5.53 -3.71 -4.02
CA VAL A 160 -5.04 -3.99 -2.66
C VAL A 160 -3.82 -3.13 -2.43
N VAL A 161 -3.84 -2.29 -1.41
CA VAL A 161 -2.68 -1.50 -0.98
C VAL A 161 -2.25 -1.98 0.40
N TYR A 162 -1.03 -2.43 0.51
CA TYR A 162 -0.35 -2.62 1.79
C TYR A 162 0.58 -1.44 2.06
N ALA A 163 0.54 -0.88 3.25
CA ALA A 163 1.53 0.08 3.70
C ALA A 163 1.73 -0.01 5.22
N ASP A 164 3.00 -0.07 5.62
CA ASP A 164 3.42 0.11 7.01
C ASP A 164 4.69 0.96 7.06
N GLU A 165 4.84 1.74 8.10
CA GLU A 165 6.04 2.50 8.36
C GLU A 165 6.78 1.97 9.59
N ASN A 166 8.07 2.26 9.69
CA ASN A 166 8.81 1.97 10.91
C ASN A 166 8.18 2.72 12.09
N ILE A 167 8.06 2.01 13.21
CA ILE A 167 7.45 2.52 14.43
C ILE A 167 8.38 3.49 15.17
N PRO A 168 7.83 4.45 15.93
CA PRO A 168 8.64 5.26 16.84
C PRO A 168 9.44 4.36 17.81
N PRO A 169 10.71 4.68 18.07
CA PRO A 169 11.55 3.88 18.95
C PRO A 169 10.93 3.63 20.33
N GLU A 170 10.18 4.62 20.82
CA GLU A 170 9.50 4.60 22.12
C GLU A 170 8.37 3.55 22.16
N CYS A 171 7.83 3.19 21.01
CA CYS A 171 6.83 2.13 20.88
C CYS A 171 7.48 0.74 20.72
N GLY A 172 8.80 0.65 20.60
CA GLY A 172 9.52 -0.58 20.27
C GLY A 172 9.33 -1.72 21.27
N CYS A 173 9.00 -1.41 22.54
CA CYS A 173 8.72 -2.43 23.56
C CYS A 173 7.46 -3.27 23.26
N PHE A 174 6.55 -2.78 22.43
CA PHE A 174 5.32 -3.48 22.05
C PHE A 174 5.47 -4.35 20.80
N PHE A 175 6.59 -4.22 20.10
CA PHE A 175 6.81 -4.89 18.81
C PHE A 175 8.16 -5.62 18.86
N ARG A 176 8.16 -6.90 18.49
CA ARG A 176 9.40 -7.70 18.46
C ARG A 176 10.37 -7.25 17.37
N GLU A 177 9.84 -6.67 16.29
CA GLU A 177 10.60 -6.20 15.14
C GLU A 177 10.12 -4.81 14.73
N ASN A 178 11.04 -3.94 14.38
CA ASN A 178 10.74 -2.67 13.73
C ASN A 178 11.03 -2.79 12.24
N PRO A 179 10.03 -3.19 11.43
CA PRO A 179 10.24 -3.35 10.01
C PRO A 179 10.50 -2.01 9.35
N ALA A 180 11.24 -2.05 8.26
CA ALA A 180 11.42 -0.89 7.40
C ALA A 180 10.08 -0.38 6.85
N SER A 181 10.01 0.91 6.56
CA SER A 181 8.87 1.49 5.86
C SER A 181 8.75 0.87 4.48
N VAL A 182 7.57 0.36 4.13
CA VAL A 182 7.30 -0.23 2.83
C VAL A 182 5.83 -0.07 2.47
N ALA A 183 5.56 0.17 1.19
CA ALA A 183 4.23 0.07 0.64
C ALA A 183 4.28 -0.66 -0.71
N PHE A 184 3.25 -1.39 -1.03
CA PHE A 184 3.00 -1.90 -2.37
C PHE A 184 1.51 -2.01 -2.67
N GLY A 185 1.19 -1.98 -3.94
CA GLY A 185 -0.19 -2.11 -4.41
C GLY A 185 -0.30 -3.13 -5.53
N LEU A 186 -1.41 -3.82 -5.55
CA LEU A 186 -1.75 -4.85 -6.52
C LEU A 186 -3.07 -4.48 -7.17
N LEU A 187 -3.11 -4.37 -8.49
CA LEU A 187 -4.36 -4.31 -9.22
C LEU A 187 -4.79 -5.74 -9.55
N LEU A 188 -5.91 -6.13 -8.97
CA LEU A 188 -6.52 -7.45 -9.17
C LEU A 188 -7.71 -7.34 -10.12
N SER A 189 -7.81 -8.28 -11.04
CA SER A 189 -9.01 -8.45 -11.88
C SER A 189 -9.23 -9.93 -12.22
N ARG A 190 -10.41 -10.21 -12.79
CA ARG A 190 -10.72 -11.52 -13.35
C ARG A 190 -10.57 -11.47 -14.86
N ASN A 191 -10.08 -12.56 -15.45
CA ASN A 191 -10.01 -12.72 -16.91
C ASN A 191 -9.22 -11.60 -17.64
N SER A 192 -8.04 -11.26 -17.15
CA SER A 192 -7.21 -10.25 -17.82
C SER A 192 -6.75 -10.71 -19.21
N PRO A 193 -6.93 -9.88 -20.26
CA PRO A 193 -6.35 -10.15 -21.57
C PRO A 193 -4.85 -9.79 -21.65
N PHE A 194 -4.29 -9.16 -20.62
CA PHE A 194 -2.90 -8.71 -20.54
C PHE A 194 -2.03 -9.71 -19.79
N PRO A 195 -0.69 -9.60 -19.90
CA PRO A 195 0.21 -10.34 -19.03
C PRO A 195 -0.20 -10.19 -17.57
N SER A 196 -0.35 -11.29 -16.88
CA SER A 196 -0.86 -11.31 -15.52
C SER A 196 -0.29 -12.47 -14.72
N VAL A 197 -0.33 -12.35 -13.40
CA VAL A 197 0.11 -13.40 -12.48
C VAL A 197 -1.10 -13.96 -11.77
N PRO A 198 -1.41 -15.25 -11.92
CA PRO A 198 -2.46 -15.90 -11.16
C PRO A 198 -2.21 -15.77 -9.66
N LEU A 199 -3.23 -15.32 -8.94
CA LEU A 199 -3.14 -15.12 -7.50
C LEU A 199 -2.84 -16.43 -6.76
N SER A 200 -3.40 -17.54 -7.24
CA SER A 200 -3.17 -18.88 -6.73
C SER A 200 -1.68 -19.28 -6.70
N SER A 201 -0.87 -18.78 -7.64
CA SER A 201 0.57 -19.07 -7.70
C SER A 201 1.39 -18.38 -6.60
N LEU A 202 0.84 -17.40 -5.91
CA LEU A 202 1.53 -16.57 -4.91
C LEU A 202 1.07 -16.83 -3.47
N THR A 203 -0.01 -17.59 -3.26
CA THR A 203 -0.62 -17.82 -1.94
C THR A 203 0.06 -18.90 -1.11
N GLY A 204 1.03 -19.63 -1.68
CA GLY A 204 1.84 -20.61 -0.94
C GLY A 204 2.99 -19.96 -0.18
N GLY A 205 3.41 -20.58 0.92
CA GLY A 205 4.57 -20.16 1.71
C GLY A 205 4.23 -19.23 2.87
N GLU A 206 5.21 -18.45 3.31
CA GLU A 206 5.09 -17.55 4.46
C GLU A 206 4.01 -16.48 4.24
N ASP A 207 3.10 -16.34 5.20
CA ASP A 207 1.96 -15.42 5.14
C ASP A 207 2.32 -14.04 5.73
N ASN A 208 3.25 -13.34 5.09
CA ASN A 208 3.51 -11.94 5.40
C ASN A 208 3.64 -11.10 4.12
N PRO A 209 3.46 -9.76 4.22
CA PRO A 209 3.44 -8.89 3.04
C PRO A 209 4.74 -8.91 2.23
N LEU A 210 5.88 -8.90 2.91
CA LEU A 210 7.18 -8.86 2.24
C LEU A 210 7.52 -10.17 1.54
N ALA A 211 7.17 -11.30 2.15
CA ALA A 211 7.33 -12.60 1.51
C ALA A 211 6.41 -12.73 0.28
N PHE A 212 5.20 -12.18 0.35
CA PHE A 212 4.30 -12.13 -0.80
C PHE A 212 4.88 -11.26 -1.93
N LEU A 213 5.32 -10.03 -1.62
CA LEU A 213 5.94 -9.12 -2.60
C LEU A 213 7.19 -9.77 -3.22
N LYS A 214 8.01 -10.44 -2.42
CA LYS A 214 9.20 -11.14 -2.90
C LYS A 214 8.84 -12.24 -3.90
N ARG A 215 7.82 -13.05 -3.63
CA ARG A 215 7.35 -14.08 -4.57
C ARG A 215 6.84 -13.46 -5.88
N LEU A 216 6.11 -12.34 -5.80
CA LEU A 216 5.61 -11.63 -6.97
C LEU A 216 6.76 -11.13 -7.86
N LEU A 217 7.77 -10.50 -7.28
CA LEU A 217 8.96 -10.02 -8.01
C LEU A 217 9.72 -11.18 -8.66
N LEU A 218 9.96 -12.27 -7.91
CA LEU A 218 10.70 -13.42 -8.40
C LEU A 218 9.97 -14.21 -9.49
N CYS A 219 8.65 -14.07 -9.64
CA CYS A 219 7.95 -14.70 -10.75
C CYS A 219 8.26 -14.05 -12.11
N GLY A 220 8.78 -12.82 -12.13
CA GLY A 220 9.31 -12.13 -13.32
C GLY A 220 8.30 -11.82 -14.43
N LYS A 221 7.00 -12.04 -14.22
CA LYS A 221 5.96 -11.85 -15.24
C LYS A 221 5.46 -10.42 -15.35
N LEU A 222 5.61 -9.63 -14.32
CA LEU A 222 5.21 -8.22 -14.27
C LEU A 222 6.39 -7.36 -13.82
N GLN A 223 6.44 -6.13 -14.31
CA GLN A 223 7.39 -5.13 -13.85
C GLN A 223 6.73 -4.17 -12.85
N VAL A 224 7.52 -3.61 -11.94
CA VAL A 224 7.05 -2.57 -11.00
C VAL A 224 6.60 -1.36 -11.80
N SER A 225 5.35 -0.96 -11.68
CA SER A 225 4.84 0.27 -12.25
C SER A 225 5.50 1.46 -11.53
N SER A 226 6.01 2.43 -12.28
CA SER A 226 6.55 3.67 -11.73
C SER A 226 6.04 4.84 -12.57
N SER A 227 5.70 5.93 -11.93
CA SER A 227 5.24 7.17 -12.55
C SER A 227 6.26 7.87 -13.46
N HIS A 228 7.49 7.36 -13.52
CA HIS A 228 8.57 7.92 -14.34
C HIS A 228 8.50 7.49 -15.82
N SER A 229 7.52 6.67 -16.21
CA SER A 229 7.37 6.13 -17.57
C SER A 229 6.19 6.70 -18.35
N VAL A 230 5.55 7.77 -17.89
CA VAL A 230 4.54 8.48 -18.69
C VAL A 230 5.27 9.47 -19.58
N PRO A 231 5.24 9.30 -20.95
CA PRO A 231 5.74 10.34 -21.84
C PRO A 231 4.91 11.61 -21.63
N GLU A 232 5.59 12.76 -21.52
CA GLU A 232 4.91 14.05 -21.49
C GLU A 232 3.99 14.15 -22.73
N PRO A 233 2.76 14.64 -22.57
CA PRO A 233 1.92 14.93 -23.72
C PRO A 233 2.57 16.07 -24.51
N GLY A 234 2.95 15.78 -25.75
CA GLY A 234 3.44 16.75 -26.73
C GLY A 234 2.39 17.77 -27.16
#